data_4b51ce498a11b07e5194fd22f207028f
#
_entry.id   4b51ce498a11b07e5194fd22f207028f
#
_cell.length_a   1.000
_cell.length_b   1.000
_cell.length_c   1.000
_cell.angle_alpha   90.00
_cell.angle_beta   90.00
_cell.angle_gamma   90.00
#
_symmetry.space_group_name_H-M   'P 1'
#
loop_
_entity.id
_entity.type
_entity.pdbx_description
1 polymer ?
#
loop_
_entity_poly.entity_id
_entity_poly.type
_entity_poly.pdbx_seq_one_letter_code
_entity_poly.pdbx_strand_id
1 'polypeptide(L)'
;MNRFRHSRPFRLLLVGLCGLALVWGCSISRQKDPFKELVPSDAEVFDKRFRKINIEDIDLSRFWQEPDPEEIRESIPLTSTTYASLLDQVRGGVVNIYTLRLEERDLRFGLSPNDILPLRIPILSEIIDIIPWQVPLPYRTEGFSLGSGFILNPEGYILTNGHVVANATEIRVVLSDNQAQIPARIIGVDFATDTALLKAEAGFPLQSLPLGDSDSLRVGEMVIAIGNPLGLTNTMTSGLISAKQRVIPGAGGQVLDFLQTDSAINPGSSGGPLINMYGEVIGINTAIISEAQLVGFAIPINTVKEVMPLLITGNSKRGWFGASGVPLTAKDAVRLNYPRASGILVKEVVPGSPAEASGLRPDDIIVELNGQTMDDFLLFRRKLLGLTPGRKILLGVYRDGDIIDIEAELIEKPEA
;
A
#
# COMPACT_ATOMS: atom_id res chain seq x y z
N MET A 1 -63.72 42.16 -20.46
CA MET A 1 -64.15 41.54 -21.74
C MET A 1 -62.90 40.75 -22.27
N ASN A 2 -63.23 39.60 -22.75
CA ASN A 2 -62.39 38.58 -23.45
C ASN A 2 -61.64 37.54 -22.60
N ARG A 3 -62.30 36.43 -22.58
CA ARG A 3 -61.87 35.08 -22.24
C ARG A 3 -60.88 34.55 -23.29
N PHE A 4 -59.80 33.85 -22.85
CA PHE A 4 -59.25 32.79 -23.69
C PHE A 4 -59.06 31.52 -22.84
N ARG A 5 -59.81 30.49 -23.23
CA ARG A 5 -59.65 29.08 -22.85
C ARG A 5 -58.39 28.57 -23.48
N HIS A 6 -57.51 27.98 -22.71
CA HIS A 6 -56.42 27.14 -23.25
C HIS A 6 -56.64 25.68 -22.96
N SER A 7 -56.73 24.99 -24.04
CA SER A 7 -56.98 23.60 -24.31
C SER A 7 -55.90 22.66 -23.78
N ARG A 8 -56.35 21.50 -23.34
CA ARG A 8 -55.59 20.38 -22.73
C ARG A 8 -54.82 19.41 -23.67
N PRO A 9 -54.29 19.73 -24.85
CA PRO A 9 -53.48 18.74 -25.57
C PRO A 9 -51.96 18.91 -25.42
N PHE A 10 -51.44 19.94 -24.69
CA PHE A 10 -49.99 20.20 -24.67
C PHE A 10 -49.21 19.36 -23.63
N ARG A 11 -49.87 18.70 -22.67
CA ARG A 11 -49.18 17.90 -21.65
C ARG A 11 -48.86 16.47 -22.09
N LEU A 12 -49.55 15.92 -23.07
CA LEU A 12 -49.25 14.56 -23.59
C LEU A 12 -48.07 14.53 -24.56
N LEU A 13 -47.78 15.65 -25.22
CA LEU A 13 -46.66 15.74 -26.15
C LEU A 13 -45.30 15.86 -25.42
N LEU A 14 -45.28 16.44 -24.21
CA LEU A 14 -44.06 16.61 -23.42
C LEU A 14 -43.57 15.27 -22.80
N VAL A 15 -44.51 14.41 -22.41
CA VAL A 15 -44.15 13.08 -21.84
C VAL A 15 -43.62 12.16 -22.92
N GLY A 16 -44.12 12.23 -24.15
CA GLY A 16 -43.59 11.46 -25.27
C GLY A 16 -42.18 11.91 -25.73
N LEU A 17 -41.89 13.20 -25.66
CA LEU A 17 -40.56 13.75 -26.01
C LEU A 17 -39.51 13.47 -24.94
N CYS A 18 -39.86 13.47 -23.66
CA CYS A 18 -38.98 13.06 -22.59
C CYS A 18 -38.66 11.55 -22.61
N GLY A 19 -39.62 10.70 -22.99
CA GLY A 19 -39.40 9.26 -23.16
C GLY A 19 -38.47 8.94 -24.34
N LEU A 20 -38.58 9.66 -25.45
CA LEU A 20 -37.70 9.53 -26.62
C LEU A 20 -36.30 10.13 -26.38
N ALA A 21 -36.22 11.20 -25.60
CA ALA A 21 -34.91 11.77 -25.20
C ALA A 21 -34.12 10.85 -24.25
N LEU A 22 -34.82 10.10 -23.37
CA LEU A 22 -34.15 9.11 -22.49
C LEU A 22 -33.66 7.87 -23.28
N VAL A 23 -34.34 7.46 -24.33
CA VAL A 23 -33.91 6.37 -25.18
C VAL A 23 -32.80 6.80 -26.16
N TRP A 24 -32.79 8.09 -26.58
CA TRP A 24 -31.74 8.63 -27.43
C TRP A 24 -30.54 9.14 -26.62
N GLY A 25 -30.72 9.59 -25.39
CA GLY A 25 -29.63 10.01 -24.49
C GLY A 25 -28.71 8.87 -24.05
N CYS A 26 -29.18 7.62 -24.08
CA CYS A 26 -28.33 6.44 -23.87
C CYS A 26 -27.49 6.03 -25.07
N SER A 27 -27.65 6.67 -26.24
CA SER A 27 -26.86 6.42 -27.46
C SER A 27 -25.75 7.42 -27.71
N ILE A 28 -25.62 8.47 -26.85
CA ILE A 28 -24.58 9.49 -27.04
C ILE A 28 -23.34 9.05 -26.27
N SER A 29 -22.32 8.73 -27.07
CA SER A 29 -20.93 8.53 -26.76
C SER A 29 -20.60 7.36 -25.80
N ARG A 30 -20.67 6.17 -26.32
CA ARG A 30 -19.55 5.23 -26.05
C ARG A 30 -18.30 5.86 -26.68
N GLN A 31 -17.77 6.86 -26.03
CA GLN A 31 -16.36 7.20 -26.20
C GLN A 31 -15.66 5.89 -25.82
N LYS A 32 -14.99 5.26 -26.77
CA LYS A 32 -14.20 4.05 -26.53
C LYS A 32 -13.28 4.40 -25.38
N ASP A 33 -13.51 3.76 -24.23
CA ASP A 33 -12.64 3.89 -23.08
C ASP A 33 -11.28 3.34 -23.55
N PRO A 34 -10.24 4.18 -23.62
CA PRO A 34 -8.93 3.75 -24.10
C PRO A 34 -8.36 2.62 -23.25
N PHE A 35 -8.89 2.42 -22.03
CA PHE A 35 -8.50 1.35 -21.14
C PHE A 35 -9.25 0.02 -21.41
N LYS A 36 -10.39 0.06 -22.08
CA LYS A 36 -11.17 -1.15 -22.39
C LYS A 36 -10.51 -2.05 -23.43
N GLU A 37 -9.67 -1.50 -24.32
CA GLU A 37 -8.82 -2.24 -25.24
C GLU A 37 -7.58 -2.85 -24.54
N LEU A 38 -7.20 -2.30 -23.35
CA LEU A 38 -6.05 -2.74 -22.56
C LEU A 38 -6.37 -3.91 -21.62
N VAL A 39 -7.65 -4.12 -21.27
CA VAL A 39 -8.07 -5.19 -20.35
C VAL A 39 -9.15 -6.05 -21.04
N PRO A 40 -8.81 -7.24 -21.57
CA PRO A 40 -9.80 -8.17 -22.09
C PRO A 40 -10.77 -8.62 -20.99
N SER A 41 -12.06 -8.71 -21.33
CA SER A 41 -13.17 -8.98 -20.39
C SER A 41 -13.31 -10.42 -19.91
N ASP A 42 -12.32 -11.26 -20.15
CA ASP A 42 -12.41 -12.68 -19.80
C ASP A 42 -12.05 -12.90 -18.34
N ALA A 43 -13.05 -12.67 -17.47
CA ALA A 43 -12.98 -12.89 -16.03
C ALA A 43 -12.79 -14.37 -15.61
N GLU A 44 -12.66 -15.30 -16.55
CA GLU A 44 -12.53 -16.73 -16.28
C GLU A 44 -11.13 -17.21 -15.93
N VAL A 45 -10.11 -16.36 -15.94
CA VAL A 45 -8.70 -16.75 -15.73
C VAL A 45 -8.21 -16.63 -14.28
N PHE A 46 -9.06 -16.26 -13.33
CA PHE A 46 -8.69 -16.37 -11.92
C PHE A 46 -8.78 -17.82 -11.44
N ASP A 47 -7.80 -18.60 -11.86
CA ASP A 47 -7.73 -20.02 -11.51
C ASP A 47 -7.33 -20.21 -10.03
N LYS A 48 -8.20 -20.94 -9.32
CA LYS A 48 -8.00 -21.41 -7.94
C LYS A 48 -6.80 -22.35 -7.74
N ARG A 49 -5.97 -22.58 -8.77
CA ARG A 49 -4.85 -23.54 -8.82
C ARG A 49 -3.56 -23.07 -8.16
N PHE A 50 -3.49 -21.85 -7.59
CA PHE A 50 -2.25 -21.37 -6.99
C PHE A 50 -2.05 -21.99 -5.60
N ARG A 51 -1.10 -22.92 -5.48
CA ARG A 51 -0.62 -23.43 -4.21
C ARG A 51 -0.12 -22.26 -3.36
N LYS A 52 -0.47 -22.27 -2.04
CA LYS A 52 0.25 -21.46 -1.06
C LYS A 52 1.72 -21.80 -1.19
N ILE A 53 2.56 -20.79 -1.36
CA ILE A 53 4.00 -20.96 -1.38
C ILE A 53 4.40 -21.26 0.06
N ASN A 54 5.09 -22.39 0.28
CA ASN A 54 5.67 -22.67 1.57
C ASN A 54 6.98 -21.89 1.71
N ILE A 55 7.12 -21.10 2.77
CA ILE A 55 8.32 -20.28 3.00
C ILE A 55 9.58 -21.13 3.16
N GLU A 56 9.43 -22.39 3.62
CA GLU A 56 10.54 -23.34 3.75
C GLU A 56 11.15 -23.72 2.39
N ASP A 57 10.38 -23.58 1.31
CA ASP A 57 10.82 -23.88 -0.07
C ASP A 57 11.49 -22.66 -0.75
N ILE A 58 11.50 -21.50 -0.08
CA ILE A 58 12.10 -20.26 -0.62
C ILE A 58 13.37 -19.91 0.13
N ASP A 59 14.47 -19.88 -0.58
CA ASP A 59 15.71 -19.29 -0.07
C ASP A 59 15.60 -17.77 -0.08
N LEU A 60 15.23 -17.19 1.07
CA LEU A 60 15.09 -15.75 1.24
C LEU A 60 16.37 -14.99 0.93
N SER A 61 17.55 -15.62 1.11
CA SER A 61 18.84 -14.99 0.83
C SER A 61 19.08 -14.73 -0.67
N ARG A 62 18.29 -15.40 -1.53
CA ARG A 62 18.35 -15.27 -3.00
C ARG A 62 17.07 -14.73 -3.61
N PHE A 63 16.09 -14.39 -2.79
CA PHE A 63 14.79 -13.94 -3.28
C PHE A 63 14.84 -12.56 -3.93
N TRP A 64 15.80 -11.73 -3.49
CA TRP A 64 16.15 -10.46 -4.13
C TRP A 64 17.67 -10.29 -4.18
N GLN A 65 18.13 -9.34 -5.00
CA GLN A 65 19.53 -8.98 -5.08
C GLN A 65 19.84 -7.83 -4.13
N GLU A 66 20.93 -7.94 -3.39
CA GLU A 66 21.52 -6.85 -2.60
C GLU A 66 22.93 -6.56 -3.12
N PRO A 67 23.36 -5.30 -3.06
CA PRO A 67 24.76 -4.96 -3.34
C PRO A 67 25.68 -5.56 -2.28
N ASP A 68 26.92 -5.82 -2.66
CA ASP A 68 27.93 -6.26 -1.72
C ASP A 68 28.21 -5.14 -0.70
N PRO A 69 28.02 -5.38 0.61
CA PRO A 69 28.25 -4.37 1.64
C PRO A 69 29.74 -3.97 1.78
N GLU A 70 30.67 -4.81 1.30
CA GLU A 70 32.13 -4.53 1.32
C GLU A 70 32.59 -3.80 0.06
N GLU A 71 31.71 -3.63 -0.95
CA GLU A 71 32.10 -2.95 -2.19
C GLU A 71 32.35 -1.46 -1.93
N ILE A 72 33.63 -1.03 -2.21
CA ILE A 72 34.00 0.39 -2.17
C ILE A 72 33.33 1.10 -3.35
N ARG A 73 32.33 1.91 -3.06
CA ARG A 73 31.58 2.64 -4.09
C ARG A 73 32.30 3.92 -4.46
N GLU A 74 32.65 4.02 -5.74
CA GLU A 74 33.17 5.26 -6.28
C GLU A 74 32.08 6.34 -6.35
N SER A 75 32.48 7.59 -6.20
CA SER A 75 31.56 8.71 -6.39
C SER A 75 31.13 8.78 -7.86
N ILE A 76 29.83 8.92 -8.09
CA ILE A 76 29.28 9.04 -9.44
C ILE A 76 29.36 10.52 -9.86
N PRO A 77 30.14 10.86 -10.90
CA PRO A 77 30.20 12.22 -11.39
C PRO A 77 28.88 12.62 -12.06
N LEU A 78 28.36 13.78 -11.69
CA LEU A 78 27.16 14.32 -12.32
C LEU A 78 27.50 14.97 -13.63
N THR A 79 26.96 14.41 -14.70
CA THR A 79 27.03 14.95 -16.07
C THR A 79 25.63 15.24 -16.59
N SER A 80 25.52 15.87 -17.75
CA SER A 80 24.22 16.14 -18.38
C SER A 80 23.43 14.88 -18.74
N THR A 81 24.03 13.72 -18.77
CA THR A 81 23.42 12.44 -19.16
C THR A 81 23.36 11.41 -18.04
N THR A 82 23.84 11.72 -16.82
CA THR A 82 23.89 10.76 -15.70
C THR A 82 22.51 10.18 -15.41
N TYR A 83 21.47 11.00 -15.31
CA TYR A 83 20.11 10.54 -15.08
C TYR A 83 19.54 9.70 -16.24
N ALA A 84 19.83 10.09 -17.49
CA ALA A 84 19.37 9.35 -18.66
C ALA A 84 20.00 7.94 -18.70
N SER A 85 21.31 7.85 -18.45
CA SER A 85 22.01 6.56 -18.39
C SER A 85 21.48 5.66 -17.26
N LEU A 86 21.21 6.25 -16.10
CA LEU A 86 20.64 5.51 -14.98
C LEU A 86 19.21 5.01 -15.29
N LEU A 87 18.38 5.86 -15.92
CA LEU A 87 17.04 5.45 -16.35
C LEU A 87 17.10 4.29 -17.35
N ASP A 88 18.00 4.34 -18.34
CA ASP A 88 18.18 3.25 -19.30
C ASP A 88 18.58 1.93 -18.65
N GLN A 89 19.34 2.00 -17.56
CA GLN A 89 19.75 0.83 -16.79
C GLN A 89 18.60 0.20 -16.00
N VAL A 90 17.67 1.01 -15.42
CA VAL A 90 16.69 0.53 -14.43
C VAL A 90 15.28 0.40 -14.98
N ARG A 91 14.95 1.07 -16.09
CA ARG A 91 13.57 1.15 -16.62
C ARG A 91 12.93 -0.21 -16.91
N GLY A 92 13.71 -1.21 -17.36
CA GLY A 92 13.20 -2.55 -17.65
C GLY A 92 12.75 -3.31 -16.38
N GLY A 93 13.23 -2.88 -15.20
CA GLY A 93 12.81 -3.42 -13.90
C GLY A 93 11.58 -2.72 -13.30
N VAL A 94 11.07 -1.65 -13.93
CA VAL A 94 9.87 -0.92 -13.47
C VAL A 94 8.68 -1.31 -14.31
N VAL A 95 7.54 -1.48 -13.67
CA VAL A 95 6.29 -1.95 -14.32
C VAL A 95 5.11 -1.07 -13.97
N ASN A 96 4.12 -1.08 -14.87
CA ASN A 96 2.82 -0.47 -14.64
C ASN A 96 1.86 -1.54 -14.14
N ILE A 97 1.03 -1.20 -13.17
CA ILE A 97 0.05 -2.12 -12.59
C ILE A 97 -1.34 -1.57 -12.85
N TYR A 98 -2.11 -2.35 -13.61
CA TYR A 98 -3.51 -2.09 -13.89
C TYR A 98 -4.35 -3.04 -13.04
N THR A 99 -5.30 -2.50 -12.31
CA THR A 99 -6.22 -3.31 -11.51
C THR A 99 -7.66 -3.02 -11.92
N LEU A 100 -8.44 -4.09 -12.08
CA LEU A 100 -9.88 -4.03 -12.25
C LEU A 100 -10.53 -4.28 -10.89
N ARG A 101 -11.52 -3.44 -10.54
CA ARG A 101 -12.37 -3.62 -9.36
C ARG A 101 -13.81 -3.72 -9.80
N LEU A 102 -14.52 -4.70 -9.30
CA LEU A 102 -15.95 -4.80 -9.47
C LEU A 102 -16.61 -4.24 -8.19
N GLU A 103 -17.21 -3.06 -8.28
CA GLU A 103 -17.97 -2.47 -7.19
C GLU A 103 -19.45 -2.75 -7.41
N GLU A 104 -20.08 -3.44 -6.47
CA GLU A 104 -21.54 -3.54 -6.42
C GLU A 104 -22.07 -2.31 -5.68
N ARG A 105 -22.82 -1.48 -6.38
CA ARG A 105 -23.52 -0.34 -5.79
C ARG A 105 -25.00 -0.57 -5.87
N ASP A 106 -25.68 -0.37 -4.75
CA ASP A 106 -27.13 -0.32 -4.72
C ASP A 106 -27.60 1.06 -5.15
N LEU A 107 -28.16 1.17 -6.35
CA LEU A 107 -28.92 2.36 -6.72
C LEU A 107 -30.25 2.32 -5.99
N ARG A 108 -30.40 3.18 -5.02
CA ARG A 108 -31.68 3.38 -4.33
C ARG A 108 -32.50 4.40 -5.10
N PHE A 109 -33.41 3.93 -5.92
CA PHE A 109 -34.43 4.79 -6.52
C PHE A 109 -35.57 4.98 -5.51
N GLY A 110 -35.69 6.15 -4.99
CA GLY A 110 -36.93 6.57 -4.27
C GLY A 110 -38.01 6.84 -5.29
N LEU A 111 -38.75 5.82 -5.72
CA LEU A 111 -39.99 6.01 -6.47
C LEU A 111 -41.10 6.17 -5.45
N SER A 112 -41.67 7.37 -5.35
CA SER A 112 -42.94 7.54 -4.65
C SER A 112 -44.06 6.88 -5.45
N PRO A 113 -44.85 5.99 -4.87
CA PRO A 113 -46.04 5.43 -5.57
C PRO A 113 -46.96 6.51 -6.12
N ASN A 114 -46.95 7.70 -5.55
CA ASN A 114 -47.65 8.87 -6.05
C ASN A 114 -47.16 9.38 -7.42
N ASP A 115 -45.93 9.01 -7.80
CA ASP A 115 -45.34 9.35 -9.12
C ASP A 115 -45.80 8.37 -10.21
N ILE A 116 -46.24 7.17 -9.83
CA ILE A 116 -46.60 6.08 -10.75
C ILE A 116 -48.11 5.94 -10.94
N LEU A 117 -48.90 6.22 -9.91
CA LEU A 117 -50.36 6.06 -9.95
C LEU A 117 -51.09 7.41 -10.10
N PRO A 118 -51.77 7.66 -11.22
CA PRO A 118 -52.50 8.91 -11.46
C PRO A 118 -53.80 9.04 -10.65
N LEU A 119 -54.17 8.05 -9.85
CA LEU A 119 -55.38 8.04 -9.02
C LEU A 119 -55.05 8.36 -7.55
N ARG A 120 -55.32 9.58 -7.14
CA ARG A 120 -55.27 9.98 -5.72
C ARG A 120 -56.48 9.44 -4.98
N ILE A 121 -56.34 8.35 -4.26
CA ILE A 121 -57.29 7.87 -3.26
C ILE A 121 -56.82 8.41 -1.91
N PRO A 122 -57.52 9.36 -1.27
CA PRO A 122 -56.99 10.10 -0.12
C PRO A 122 -56.61 9.26 1.10
N ILE A 123 -57.20 8.09 1.30
CA ILE A 123 -56.90 7.20 2.43
C ILE A 123 -55.69 6.28 2.13
N LEU A 124 -55.41 5.98 0.87
CA LEU A 124 -54.27 5.13 0.49
C LEU A 124 -52.96 5.90 0.44
N SER A 125 -53.00 7.21 0.16
CA SER A 125 -51.78 8.03 0.05
C SER A 125 -51.05 8.18 1.39
N GLU A 126 -51.78 8.28 2.52
CA GLU A 126 -51.19 8.41 3.84
C GLU A 126 -50.48 7.11 4.31
N ILE A 127 -50.96 5.94 3.88
CA ILE A 127 -50.36 4.65 4.24
C ILE A 127 -49.18 4.33 3.33
N ILE A 128 -49.21 4.76 2.09
CA ILE A 128 -48.15 4.50 1.08
C ILE A 128 -46.92 5.37 1.32
N ASP A 129 -47.08 6.60 1.85
CA ASP A 129 -45.96 7.49 2.18
C ASP A 129 -45.19 7.06 3.43
N ILE A 130 -45.71 6.12 4.24
CA ILE A 130 -45.04 5.57 5.42
C ILE A 130 -44.09 4.45 5.05
N ILE A 131 -44.23 3.80 3.89
CA ILE A 131 -43.38 2.71 3.45
C ILE A 131 -42.32 3.26 2.50
N PRO A 132 -41.04 3.32 2.87
CA PRO A 132 -39.98 3.72 1.95
C PRO A 132 -39.81 2.62 0.90
N TRP A 133 -40.44 2.79 -0.26
CA TRP A 133 -40.22 1.91 -1.42
C TRP A 133 -38.87 2.21 -2.03
N GLN A 134 -37.80 1.65 -1.43
CA GLN A 134 -36.48 1.64 -2.01
C GLN A 134 -36.29 0.28 -2.64
N VAL A 135 -36.39 0.22 -3.96
CA VAL A 135 -36.01 -0.99 -4.69
C VAL A 135 -34.50 -0.94 -4.90
N PRO A 136 -33.71 -1.78 -4.21
CA PRO A 136 -32.29 -1.87 -4.49
C PRO A 136 -32.13 -2.57 -5.84
N LEU A 137 -31.65 -1.83 -6.83
CA LEU A 137 -31.19 -2.42 -8.08
C LEU A 137 -29.67 -2.61 -7.96
N PRO A 138 -29.17 -3.85 -7.90
CA PRO A 138 -27.74 -4.10 -7.89
C PRO A 138 -27.14 -3.61 -9.21
N TYR A 139 -26.26 -2.66 -9.11
CA TYR A 139 -25.54 -2.10 -10.25
C TYR A 139 -24.05 -2.40 -10.08
N ARG A 140 -23.47 -3.07 -11.04
CA ARG A 140 -22.02 -3.34 -11.06
C ARG A 140 -21.32 -2.24 -11.83
N THR A 141 -20.41 -1.54 -11.17
CA THR A 141 -19.47 -0.62 -11.81
C THR A 141 -18.09 -1.25 -11.86
N GLU A 142 -17.45 -1.15 -13.02
CA GLU A 142 -16.04 -1.46 -13.18
C GLU A 142 -15.23 -0.22 -12.82
N GLY A 143 -14.41 -0.31 -11.79
CA GLY A 143 -13.42 0.69 -11.41
C GLY A 143 -12.04 0.24 -11.85
N PHE A 144 -11.27 1.13 -12.46
CA PHE A 144 -9.87 0.89 -12.80
C PHE A 144 -8.97 1.68 -11.85
N SER A 145 -7.89 1.06 -11.40
CA SER A 145 -6.83 1.76 -10.68
C SER A 145 -5.52 1.54 -11.41
N LEU A 146 -4.69 2.58 -11.41
CA LEU A 146 -3.38 2.59 -12.01
C LEU A 146 -2.34 2.85 -10.93
N GLY A 147 -1.30 2.03 -10.91
CA GLY A 147 -0.14 2.19 -10.07
C GLY A 147 1.12 1.72 -10.76
N SER A 148 2.20 1.73 -10.04
CA SER A 148 3.51 1.27 -10.47
C SER A 148 3.99 0.12 -9.59
N GLY A 149 5.02 -0.59 -10.05
CA GLY A 149 5.73 -1.60 -9.29
C GLY A 149 7.14 -1.76 -9.81
N PHE A 150 7.90 -2.64 -9.17
CA PHE A 150 9.21 -3.02 -9.66
C PHE A 150 9.49 -4.51 -9.41
N ILE A 151 10.28 -5.09 -10.29
CA ILE A 151 10.58 -6.51 -10.33
C ILE A 151 11.72 -6.83 -9.36
N LEU A 152 11.48 -7.77 -8.45
CA LEU A 152 12.44 -8.22 -7.43
C LEU A 152 13.44 -9.24 -7.97
N ASN A 153 12.95 -10.15 -8.82
CA ASN A 153 13.76 -11.23 -9.35
C ASN A 153 13.30 -11.65 -10.76
N PRO A 154 14.15 -12.38 -11.50
CA PRO A 154 13.83 -12.81 -12.87
C PRO A 154 12.60 -13.71 -12.98
N GLU A 155 12.16 -14.32 -11.90
CA GLU A 155 10.97 -15.17 -11.86
C GLU A 155 9.66 -14.38 -11.93
N GLY A 156 9.71 -13.05 -11.79
CA GLY A 156 8.56 -12.17 -11.90
C GLY A 156 7.83 -11.87 -10.60
N TYR A 157 8.52 -11.92 -9.47
CA TYR A 157 8.02 -11.33 -8.23
C TYR A 157 8.15 -9.81 -8.31
N ILE A 158 7.08 -9.10 -7.92
CA ILE A 158 6.95 -7.64 -8.07
C ILE A 158 6.48 -7.05 -6.76
N LEU A 159 7.15 -5.98 -6.33
CA LEU A 159 6.71 -5.14 -5.21
C LEU A 159 5.90 -3.95 -5.70
N THR A 160 4.88 -3.60 -4.92
CA THR A 160 4.04 -2.42 -5.09
C THR A 160 3.42 -2.01 -3.76
N ASN A 161 2.57 -0.95 -3.76
CA ASN A 161 1.78 -0.62 -2.58
C ASN A 161 0.56 -1.52 -2.41
N GLY A 162 0.16 -1.74 -1.15
CA GLY A 162 -1.03 -2.51 -0.79
C GLY A 162 -2.32 -1.87 -1.32
N HIS A 163 -2.43 -0.53 -1.23
CA HIS A 163 -3.60 0.20 -1.72
C HIS A 163 -3.78 0.13 -3.25
N VAL A 164 -2.70 -0.06 -4.03
CA VAL A 164 -2.78 -0.24 -5.49
C VAL A 164 -3.57 -1.48 -5.86
N VAL A 165 -3.40 -2.57 -5.11
CA VAL A 165 -4.01 -3.88 -5.37
C VAL A 165 -5.21 -4.19 -4.48
N ALA A 166 -5.56 -3.28 -3.56
CA ALA A 166 -6.69 -3.46 -2.66
C ALA A 166 -8.00 -3.66 -3.43
N ASN A 167 -8.74 -4.72 -3.11
CA ASN A 167 -10.02 -5.08 -3.75
C ASN A 167 -9.93 -5.32 -5.28
N ALA A 168 -8.73 -5.56 -5.82
CA ALA A 168 -8.56 -5.91 -7.22
C ALA A 168 -9.16 -7.31 -7.50
N THR A 169 -9.99 -7.41 -8.52
CA THR A 169 -10.51 -8.69 -9.05
C THR A 169 -9.62 -9.24 -10.15
N GLU A 170 -8.94 -8.37 -10.87
CA GLU A 170 -7.94 -8.73 -11.88
C GLU A 170 -6.75 -7.77 -11.79
N ILE A 171 -5.55 -8.30 -12.01
CA ILE A 171 -4.31 -7.52 -12.01
C ILE A 171 -3.54 -7.85 -13.29
N ARG A 172 -3.14 -6.81 -14.01
CA ARG A 172 -2.25 -6.90 -15.16
C ARG A 172 -1.04 -6.02 -14.94
N VAL A 173 0.11 -6.58 -15.23
CA VAL A 173 1.39 -5.89 -15.22
C VAL A 173 1.79 -5.60 -16.66
N VAL A 174 2.17 -4.35 -16.91
CA VAL A 174 2.65 -3.92 -18.23
C VAL A 174 4.12 -3.56 -18.11
N LEU A 175 4.95 -4.26 -18.89
CA LEU A 175 6.39 -4.02 -18.92
C LEU A 175 6.70 -2.73 -19.68
N SER A 176 7.69 -1.99 -19.16
CA SER A 176 8.07 -0.69 -19.71
C SER A 176 8.70 -0.76 -21.10
N ASP A 177 9.44 -1.84 -21.39
CA ASP A 177 10.24 -1.92 -22.63
C ASP A 177 9.42 -2.31 -23.85
N ASN A 178 8.52 -3.27 -23.74
CA ASN A 178 7.78 -3.83 -24.87
C ASN A 178 6.26 -3.72 -24.73
N GLN A 179 5.78 -3.08 -23.66
CA GLN A 179 4.36 -2.95 -23.31
C GLN A 179 3.60 -4.28 -23.27
N ALA A 180 4.32 -5.40 -23.07
CA ALA A 180 3.69 -6.69 -22.89
C ALA A 180 2.82 -6.67 -21.64
N GLN A 181 1.56 -7.08 -21.80
CA GLN A 181 0.61 -7.22 -20.71
C GLN A 181 0.70 -8.64 -20.15
N ILE A 182 1.02 -8.75 -18.87
CA ILE A 182 1.23 -10.03 -18.21
C ILE A 182 0.21 -10.14 -17.08
N PRO A 183 -0.57 -11.21 -16.99
CA PRO A 183 -1.43 -11.44 -15.85
C PRO A 183 -0.58 -11.64 -14.59
N ALA A 184 -1.06 -11.08 -13.50
CA ALA A 184 -0.39 -11.19 -12.21
C ALA A 184 -1.39 -11.53 -11.11
N ARG A 185 -0.90 -12.16 -10.05
CA ARG A 185 -1.68 -12.50 -8.87
C ARG A 185 -1.03 -11.95 -7.60
N ILE A 186 -1.83 -11.72 -6.60
CA ILE A 186 -1.36 -11.33 -5.28
C ILE A 186 -0.79 -12.56 -4.56
N ILE A 187 0.43 -12.46 -4.06
CA ILE A 187 1.04 -13.43 -3.14
C ILE A 187 0.70 -13.06 -1.72
N GLY A 188 0.92 -11.81 -1.34
CA GLY A 188 0.56 -11.28 -0.05
C GLY A 188 0.44 -9.77 -0.05
N VAL A 189 -0.34 -9.26 0.90
CA VAL A 189 -0.52 -7.83 1.14
C VAL A 189 -0.38 -7.57 2.62
N ASP A 190 0.39 -6.57 2.96
CA ASP A 190 0.49 -6.02 4.30
C ASP A 190 -0.01 -4.57 4.30
N PHE A 191 -1.26 -4.38 4.69
CA PHE A 191 -1.87 -3.05 4.76
C PHE A 191 -1.27 -2.17 5.86
N ALA A 192 -0.60 -2.78 6.83
CA ALA A 192 0.03 -2.04 7.91
C ALA A 192 1.28 -1.27 7.45
N THR A 193 2.01 -1.80 6.48
CA THR A 193 3.13 -1.13 5.83
C THR A 193 2.79 -0.63 4.42
N ASP A 194 1.53 -0.80 3.99
CA ASP A 194 1.07 -0.47 2.64
C ASP A 194 1.95 -1.11 1.55
N THR A 195 2.31 -2.39 1.72
CA THR A 195 3.13 -3.13 0.77
C THR A 195 2.41 -4.35 0.24
N ALA A 196 2.65 -4.72 -1.01
CA ALA A 196 2.13 -5.91 -1.65
C ALA A 196 3.19 -6.61 -2.50
N LEU A 197 3.17 -7.94 -2.48
CA LEU A 197 3.96 -8.81 -3.32
C LEU A 197 3.06 -9.47 -4.35
N LEU A 198 3.40 -9.31 -5.61
CA LEU A 198 2.73 -9.92 -6.74
C LEU A 198 3.63 -10.96 -7.41
N LYS A 199 3.01 -11.87 -8.15
CA LYS A 199 3.69 -12.80 -9.06
C LYS A 199 3.12 -12.62 -10.47
N ALA A 200 3.95 -12.18 -11.39
CA ALA A 200 3.64 -12.10 -12.82
C ALA A 200 4.07 -13.39 -13.54
N GLU A 201 3.25 -13.84 -14.47
CA GLU A 201 3.48 -15.09 -15.25
C GLU A 201 4.01 -14.74 -16.64
N ALA A 202 5.27 -14.29 -16.71
CA ALA A 202 5.87 -13.79 -17.94
C ALA A 202 6.27 -14.90 -18.95
N GLY A 203 6.60 -16.10 -18.45
CA GLY A 203 7.13 -17.18 -19.28
C GLY A 203 8.58 -16.97 -19.79
N PHE A 204 9.22 -15.87 -19.40
CA PHE A 204 10.62 -15.53 -19.69
C PHE A 204 11.21 -14.74 -18.51
N PRO A 205 12.55 -14.76 -18.35
CA PRO A 205 13.20 -14.01 -17.26
C PRO A 205 12.98 -12.51 -17.40
N LEU A 206 12.63 -11.86 -16.29
CA LEU A 206 12.43 -10.42 -16.22
C LEU A 206 13.67 -9.72 -15.65
N GLN A 207 13.89 -8.47 -16.04
CA GLN A 207 14.93 -7.62 -15.45
C GLN A 207 14.50 -7.23 -14.03
N SER A 208 15.33 -7.57 -13.04
CA SER A 208 15.11 -7.18 -11.64
C SER A 208 15.93 -5.97 -11.24
N LEU A 209 15.46 -5.28 -10.18
CA LEU A 209 16.18 -4.18 -9.55
C LEU A 209 16.78 -4.65 -8.23
N PRO A 210 18.05 -4.30 -7.93
CA PRO A 210 18.65 -4.61 -6.64
C PRO A 210 18.03 -3.75 -5.53
N LEU A 211 17.87 -4.32 -4.35
CA LEU A 211 17.43 -3.61 -3.15
C LEU A 211 18.63 -3.05 -2.40
N GLY A 212 18.65 -1.73 -2.23
CA GLY A 212 19.66 -1.04 -1.45
C GLY A 212 19.42 -1.12 0.06
N ASP A 213 20.07 -0.22 0.79
CA ASP A 213 19.94 -0.07 2.25
C ASP A 213 19.41 1.32 2.60
N SER A 214 18.15 1.40 3.04
CA SER A 214 17.51 2.66 3.42
C SER A 214 18.01 3.22 4.76
N ASP A 215 18.70 2.41 5.59
CA ASP A 215 19.23 2.88 6.87
C ASP A 215 20.54 3.65 6.69
N SER A 216 21.33 3.28 5.69
CA SER A 216 22.60 3.94 5.37
C SER A 216 22.43 5.31 4.71
N LEU A 217 21.24 5.64 4.20
CA LEU A 217 20.96 6.91 3.52
C LEU A 217 21.23 8.11 4.41
N ARG A 218 21.73 9.17 3.81
CA ARG A 218 21.92 10.48 4.47
C ARG A 218 20.98 11.51 3.86
N VAL A 219 20.48 12.42 4.69
CA VAL A 219 19.74 13.59 4.20
C VAL A 219 20.64 14.41 3.26
N GLY A 220 20.09 14.79 2.10
CA GLY A 220 20.81 15.45 1.03
C GLY A 220 21.33 14.51 -0.09
N GLU A 221 21.22 13.20 0.05
CA GLU A 221 21.56 12.28 -1.03
C GLU A 221 20.55 12.35 -2.16
N MET A 222 21.05 12.30 -3.40
CA MET A 222 20.24 12.38 -4.61
C MET A 222 19.48 11.08 -4.82
N VAL A 223 18.22 11.21 -5.21
CA VAL A 223 17.32 10.09 -5.46
C VAL A 223 16.46 10.33 -6.69
N ILE A 224 15.94 9.25 -7.24
CA ILE A 224 15.08 9.26 -8.41
C ILE A 224 13.82 8.46 -8.09
N ALA A 225 12.67 9.08 -8.25
CA ALA A 225 11.39 8.40 -8.22
C ALA A 225 10.98 8.02 -9.65
N ILE A 226 10.65 6.75 -9.86
CA ILE A 226 10.19 6.25 -11.16
C ILE A 226 8.78 5.70 -10.97
N GLY A 227 7.92 5.97 -11.94
CA GLY A 227 6.56 5.48 -11.95
C GLY A 227 5.85 5.79 -13.26
N ASN A 228 4.55 5.52 -13.28
CA ASN A 228 3.70 5.74 -14.43
C ASN A 228 2.51 6.64 -14.10
N PRO A 229 2.72 7.92 -13.80
CA PRO A 229 1.62 8.81 -13.53
C PRO A 229 0.72 8.92 -14.77
N LEU A 230 -0.59 8.77 -14.57
CA LEU A 230 -1.61 8.92 -15.62
C LEU A 230 -1.48 7.94 -16.81
N GLY A 231 -0.80 6.80 -16.64
CA GLY A 231 -0.58 5.85 -17.76
C GLY A 231 0.52 6.27 -18.75
N LEU A 232 1.28 7.32 -18.42
CA LEU A 232 2.44 7.75 -19.22
C LEU A 232 3.66 6.92 -18.82
N THR A 233 4.15 6.09 -19.73
CA THR A 233 5.24 5.16 -19.47
C THR A 233 6.50 5.87 -18.97
N ASN A 234 7.09 5.34 -17.88
CA ASN A 234 8.42 5.71 -17.37
C ASN A 234 8.63 7.21 -17.09
N THR A 235 7.73 7.81 -16.32
CA THR A 235 8.00 9.13 -15.79
C THR A 235 9.03 9.04 -14.68
N MET A 236 10.12 9.76 -14.85
CA MET A 236 11.20 9.89 -13.88
C MET A 236 11.19 11.30 -13.28
N THR A 237 11.29 11.39 -11.97
CA THR A 237 11.51 12.65 -11.26
C THR A 237 12.72 12.52 -10.35
N SER A 238 13.55 13.56 -10.25
CA SER A 238 14.73 13.58 -9.40
C SER A 238 14.56 14.54 -8.24
N GLY A 239 15.21 14.24 -7.14
CA GLY A 239 15.24 15.07 -5.94
C GLY A 239 16.29 14.58 -4.96
N LEU A 240 16.10 14.92 -3.69
CA LEU A 240 16.98 14.55 -2.58
C LEU A 240 16.18 13.83 -1.49
N ILE A 241 16.87 13.09 -0.63
CA ILE A 241 16.33 12.70 0.67
C ILE A 241 16.25 13.96 1.54
N SER A 242 15.05 14.45 1.76
CA SER A 242 14.78 15.66 2.53
C SER A 242 14.75 15.38 4.05
N ALA A 243 14.28 14.16 4.42
CA ALA A 243 14.32 13.68 5.81
C ALA A 243 14.19 12.16 5.84
N LYS A 244 14.58 11.58 6.97
CA LYS A 244 14.38 10.15 7.31
C LYS A 244 13.49 10.07 8.54
N GLN A 245 12.93 8.88 8.78
CA GLN A 245 12.15 8.56 9.98
C GLN A 245 10.97 9.53 10.20
N ARG A 246 10.31 9.94 9.10
CA ARG A 246 9.09 10.75 9.19
C ARG A 246 7.93 9.90 9.64
N VAL A 247 7.52 10.11 10.86
CA VAL A 247 6.36 9.43 11.45
C VAL A 247 5.08 10.13 10.98
N ILE A 248 4.30 9.41 10.18
CA ILE A 248 2.98 9.89 9.75
C ILE A 248 1.94 8.92 10.32
N PRO A 249 0.91 9.42 11.02
CA PRO A 249 -0.19 8.58 11.46
C PRO A 249 -0.87 7.92 10.26
N GLY A 250 -0.76 6.59 10.15
CA GLY A 250 -1.44 5.83 9.12
C GLY A 250 -2.91 5.56 9.45
N ALA A 251 -3.63 4.99 8.50
CA ALA A 251 -4.98 4.49 8.73
C ALA A 251 -4.97 3.42 9.85
N GLY A 252 -5.87 3.57 10.83
CA GLY A 252 -5.94 2.65 11.99
C GLY A 252 -4.97 2.96 13.13
N GLY A 253 -4.37 4.16 13.19
CA GLY A 253 -3.51 4.60 14.30
C GLY A 253 -2.11 3.98 14.28
N GLN A 254 -1.73 3.35 13.17
CA GLN A 254 -0.38 2.81 13.02
C GLN A 254 0.60 3.93 12.74
N VAL A 255 1.78 3.80 13.33
CA VAL A 255 2.89 4.74 13.16
C VAL A 255 3.86 4.11 12.16
N LEU A 256 3.91 4.64 10.95
CA LEU A 256 4.90 4.24 9.94
C LEU A 256 5.99 5.30 9.86
N ASP A 257 7.21 4.86 9.63
CA ASP A 257 8.30 5.74 9.27
C ASP A 257 8.43 5.80 7.75
N PHE A 258 8.67 7.00 7.23
CA PHE A 258 8.84 7.24 5.81
C PHE A 258 10.17 7.95 5.53
N LEU A 259 10.69 7.71 4.33
CA LEU A 259 11.64 8.60 3.68
C LEU A 259 10.87 9.78 3.10
N GLN A 260 11.30 10.98 3.37
CA GLN A 260 10.79 12.20 2.74
C GLN A 260 11.72 12.63 1.61
N THR A 261 11.17 12.97 0.46
CA THR A 261 11.90 13.48 -0.70
C THR A 261 11.17 14.68 -1.32
N ASP A 262 11.90 15.53 -2.00
CA ASP A 262 11.35 16.60 -2.83
C ASP A 262 11.18 16.18 -4.31
N SER A 263 11.51 14.92 -4.65
CA SER A 263 11.11 14.31 -5.93
C SER A 263 9.60 14.38 -6.08
N ALA A 264 9.11 14.80 -7.25
CA ALA A 264 7.68 14.85 -7.49
C ALA A 264 7.07 13.44 -7.53
N ILE A 265 6.26 13.11 -6.54
CA ILE A 265 5.47 11.88 -6.46
C ILE A 265 4.01 12.24 -6.72
N ASN A 266 3.41 11.65 -7.74
CA ASN A 266 2.05 11.93 -8.19
C ASN A 266 1.21 10.64 -8.22
N PRO A 267 -0.14 10.74 -8.27
CA PRO A 267 -1.00 9.59 -8.50
C PRO A 267 -0.56 8.78 -9.74
N GLY A 268 -0.40 7.47 -9.57
CA GLY A 268 0.18 6.56 -10.56
C GLY A 268 1.66 6.24 -10.33
N SER A 269 2.43 7.09 -9.62
CA SER A 269 3.80 6.75 -9.18
C SER A 269 3.80 5.85 -7.94
N SER A 270 2.68 5.75 -7.22
CA SER A 270 2.53 4.86 -6.05
C SER A 270 2.87 3.42 -6.42
N GLY A 271 3.68 2.77 -5.58
CA GLY A 271 4.18 1.42 -5.78
C GLY A 271 5.46 1.34 -6.62
N GLY A 272 5.82 2.39 -7.35
CA GLY A 272 7.08 2.47 -8.09
C GLY A 272 8.29 2.64 -7.17
N PRO A 273 9.51 2.38 -7.66
CA PRO A 273 10.71 2.48 -6.85
C PRO A 273 11.16 3.95 -6.64
N LEU A 274 11.65 4.24 -5.44
CA LEU A 274 12.58 5.31 -5.17
C LEU A 274 13.99 4.68 -5.24
N ILE A 275 14.86 5.19 -6.11
CA ILE A 275 16.21 4.64 -6.31
C ILE A 275 17.29 5.65 -5.96
N ASN A 276 18.44 5.14 -5.54
CA ASN A 276 19.65 5.94 -5.37
C ASN A 276 20.41 6.10 -6.70
N MET A 277 21.52 6.82 -6.69
CA MET A 277 22.32 7.04 -7.89
C MET A 277 23.05 5.79 -8.41
N TYR A 278 23.08 4.71 -7.63
CA TYR A 278 23.66 3.41 -8.03
C TYR A 278 22.63 2.47 -8.67
N GLY A 279 21.36 2.91 -8.83
CA GLY A 279 20.30 2.08 -9.42
C GLY A 279 19.63 1.12 -8.44
N GLU A 280 19.86 1.28 -7.15
CA GLU A 280 19.32 0.44 -6.10
C GLU A 280 18.02 1.02 -5.55
N VAL A 281 17.05 0.17 -5.31
CA VAL A 281 15.77 0.58 -4.70
C VAL A 281 15.98 0.81 -3.21
N ILE A 282 15.73 2.04 -2.77
CA ILE A 282 15.83 2.47 -1.37
C ILE A 282 14.46 2.70 -0.72
N GLY A 283 13.38 2.68 -1.52
CA GLY A 283 12.03 2.82 -1.01
C GLY A 283 10.96 2.56 -2.06
N ILE A 284 9.71 2.46 -1.61
CA ILE A 284 8.51 2.37 -2.46
C ILE A 284 7.80 3.72 -2.41
N ASN A 285 7.66 4.39 -3.56
CA ASN A 285 6.94 5.66 -3.65
C ASN A 285 5.49 5.49 -3.18
N THR A 286 5.01 6.40 -2.34
CA THR A 286 3.62 6.42 -1.92
C THR A 286 3.11 7.86 -1.87
N ALA A 287 1.94 8.12 -2.45
CA ALA A 287 1.32 9.44 -2.44
C ALA A 287 0.42 9.54 -1.19
N ILE A 288 0.90 10.23 -0.15
CA ILE A 288 0.17 10.32 1.12
C ILE A 288 -0.49 11.69 1.32
N ILE A 289 0.11 12.79 0.83
CA ILE A 289 -0.40 14.15 1.09
C ILE A 289 -0.59 14.88 -0.23
N SER A 290 -1.85 14.99 -0.67
CA SER A 290 -2.23 15.68 -1.91
C SER A 290 -2.08 17.22 -1.85
N GLU A 291 -1.97 17.81 -0.66
CA GLU A 291 -2.00 19.26 -0.45
C GLU A 291 -0.60 19.88 -0.31
N ALA A 292 0.46 19.08 -0.12
CA ALA A 292 1.81 19.58 0.06
C ALA A 292 2.61 19.47 -1.25
N GLN A 293 2.95 20.60 -1.84
CA GLN A 293 3.84 20.64 -3.00
C GLN A 293 5.28 20.30 -2.59
N LEU A 294 5.99 19.52 -3.42
CA LEU A 294 7.40 19.12 -3.20
C LEU A 294 7.64 18.33 -1.89
N VAL A 295 6.62 17.61 -1.41
CA VAL A 295 6.74 16.71 -0.28
C VAL A 295 6.25 15.33 -0.71
N GLY A 296 7.19 14.51 -1.15
CA GLY A 296 6.99 13.12 -1.48
C GLY A 296 7.38 12.22 -0.32
N PHE A 297 6.75 11.06 -0.23
CA PHE A 297 7.07 10.03 0.75
C PHE A 297 7.30 8.69 0.10
N ALA A 298 8.23 7.93 0.67
CA ALA A 298 8.47 6.56 0.26
C ALA A 298 8.59 5.65 1.50
N ILE A 299 8.06 4.45 1.39
CA ILE A 299 8.24 3.39 2.41
C ILE A 299 9.68 2.92 2.32
N PRO A 300 10.46 2.96 3.41
CA PRO A 300 11.86 2.52 3.40
C PRO A 300 11.98 1.07 2.96
N ILE A 301 12.96 0.75 2.10
CA ILE A 301 13.10 -0.62 1.59
C ILE A 301 13.43 -1.63 2.70
N ASN A 302 14.15 -1.21 3.76
CA ASN A 302 14.43 -2.08 4.87
C ASN A 302 13.17 -2.46 5.66
N THR A 303 12.15 -1.58 5.70
CA THR A 303 10.82 -1.94 6.25
C THR A 303 10.16 -3.02 5.41
N VAL A 304 10.26 -2.94 4.09
CA VAL A 304 9.73 -3.97 3.17
C VAL A 304 10.47 -5.31 3.35
N LYS A 305 11.79 -5.28 3.48
CA LYS A 305 12.60 -6.48 3.74
C LYS A 305 12.17 -7.21 5.03
N GLU A 306 11.86 -6.46 6.09
CA GLU A 306 11.38 -7.05 7.37
C GLU A 306 10.03 -7.75 7.21
N VAL A 307 9.11 -7.19 6.42
CA VAL A 307 7.77 -7.80 6.23
C VAL A 307 7.73 -8.80 5.07
N MET A 308 8.81 -8.98 4.32
CA MET A 308 8.86 -9.90 3.18
C MET A 308 8.42 -11.34 3.53
N PRO A 309 8.82 -11.94 4.67
CA PRO A 309 8.33 -13.26 5.06
C PRO A 309 6.81 -13.35 5.18
N LEU A 310 6.16 -12.28 5.67
CA LEU A 310 4.70 -12.18 5.76
C LEU A 310 4.07 -12.10 4.36
N LEU A 311 4.65 -11.29 3.47
CA LEU A 311 4.19 -11.15 2.09
C LEU A 311 4.28 -12.46 1.32
N ILE A 312 5.39 -13.18 1.45
CA ILE A 312 5.62 -14.47 0.75
C ILE A 312 4.65 -15.55 1.22
N THR A 313 4.40 -15.63 2.52
CA THR A 313 3.47 -16.62 3.08
C THR A 313 2.00 -16.26 2.89
N GLY A 314 1.71 -15.01 2.48
CA GLY A 314 0.35 -14.48 2.45
C GLY A 314 -0.30 -14.43 3.85
N ASN A 315 0.51 -14.49 4.90
CA ASN A 315 0.04 -14.45 6.28
C ASN A 315 0.12 -13.00 6.80
N SER A 316 -1.03 -12.40 7.06
CA SER A 316 -1.11 -11.05 7.64
C SER A 316 -1.04 -11.03 9.17
N LYS A 317 -0.95 -12.21 9.82
CA LYS A 317 -0.94 -12.31 11.29
C LYS A 317 0.43 -11.97 11.83
N ARG A 318 0.48 -10.93 12.66
CA ARG A 318 1.68 -10.49 13.35
C ARG A 318 1.77 -11.05 14.74
N GLY A 319 2.99 -11.32 15.16
CA GLY A 319 3.29 -11.66 16.54
C GLY A 319 2.99 -10.48 17.46
N TRP A 320 2.23 -10.74 18.51
CA TRP A 320 1.94 -9.77 19.55
C TRP A 320 2.73 -10.11 20.82
N PHE A 321 3.41 -9.08 21.35
CA PHE A 321 4.23 -9.20 22.54
C PHE A 321 3.50 -8.73 23.81
N GLY A 322 2.65 -7.68 23.67
CA GLY A 322 1.86 -7.17 24.77
C GLY A 322 2.60 -6.21 25.68
N ALA A 323 3.56 -5.46 25.14
CA ALA A 323 4.18 -4.34 25.82
C ALA A 323 4.12 -3.08 24.97
N SER A 324 4.07 -1.91 25.60
CA SER A 324 4.26 -0.62 24.98
C SER A 324 5.56 0.02 25.43
N GLY A 325 6.25 0.67 24.49
CA GLY A 325 7.50 1.36 24.75
C GLY A 325 7.57 2.72 24.06
N VAL A 326 8.51 3.53 24.50
CA VAL A 326 8.82 4.84 23.93
C VAL A 326 10.33 5.00 23.80
N PRO A 327 10.81 5.93 22.94
CA PRO A 327 12.24 6.27 22.94
C PRO A 327 12.71 6.67 24.33
N LEU A 328 13.87 6.16 24.77
CA LEU A 328 14.47 6.55 26.04
C LEU A 328 14.93 8.00 25.96
N THR A 329 14.50 8.82 26.93
CA THR A 329 14.99 10.20 27.03
C THR A 329 16.20 10.28 27.97
N ALA A 330 17.05 11.32 27.80
CA ALA A 330 18.17 11.56 28.71
C ALA A 330 17.71 11.68 30.16
N LYS A 331 16.52 12.24 30.40
CA LYS A 331 15.92 12.36 31.75
C LYS A 331 15.58 10.99 32.34
N ASP A 332 15.00 10.10 31.53
CA ASP A 332 14.67 8.73 31.96
C ASP A 332 15.94 7.91 32.22
N ALA A 333 16.98 8.08 31.38
CA ALA A 333 18.26 7.40 31.57
C ALA A 333 18.90 7.78 32.91
N VAL A 334 18.92 9.06 33.25
CA VAL A 334 19.41 9.53 34.57
C VAL A 334 18.55 8.97 35.70
N ARG A 335 17.22 8.99 35.59
CA ARG A 335 16.30 8.44 36.58
C ARG A 335 16.54 6.97 36.86
N LEU A 336 16.83 6.19 35.80
CA LEU A 336 17.02 4.73 35.86
C LEU A 336 18.50 4.34 36.01
N ASN A 337 19.40 5.30 36.23
CA ASN A 337 20.84 5.09 36.37
C ASN A 337 21.45 4.31 35.17
N TYR A 338 20.90 4.54 33.93
CA TYR A 338 21.40 3.94 32.72
C TYR A 338 22.46 4.85 32.07
N PRO A 339 23.64 4.31 31.65
CA PRO A 339 24.77 5.16 31.23
C PRO A 339 24.61 5.76 29.84
N ARG A 340 23.61 5.36 29.07
CA ARG A 340 23.35 5.83 27.70
C ARG A 340 21.98 6.51 27.62
N ALA A 341 21.83 7.45 26.67
CA ALA A 341 20.54 8.07 26.39
C ALA A 341 19.89 7.46 25.12
N SER A 342 20.07 6.17 24.91
CA SER A 342 19.54 5.39 23.78
C SER A 342 18.95 4.08 24.28
N GLY A 343 17.92 3.58 23.59
CA GLY A 343 17.18 2.40 23.98
C GLY A 343 15.66 2.62 24.00
N ILE A 344 14.92 1.59 24.34
CA ILE A 344 13.46 1.62 24.39
C ILE A 344 12.98 1.47 25.84
N LEU A 345 12.37 2.52 26.38
CA LEU A 345 11.79 2.50 27.72
C LEU A 345 10.42 1.81 27.67
N VAL A 346 10.27 0.71 28.40
CA VAL A 346 9.00 0.02 28.59
C VAL A 346 8.08 0.89 29.45
N LYS A 347 6.89 1.22 28.93
CA LYS A 347 5.88 2.04 29.66
C LYS A 347 4.82 1.16 30.29
N GLU A 348 4.32 0.21 29.55
CA GLU A 348 3.24 -0.66 29.98
C GLU A 348 3.50 -2.10 29.54
N VAL A 349 3.09 -3.04 30.38
CA VAL A 349 3.04 -4.45 30.10
C VAL A 349 1.60 -4.90 30.30
N VAL A 350 1.02 -5.49 29.26
CA VAL A 350 -0.38 -5.93 29.27
C VAL A 350 -0.51 -7.19 30.13
N PRO A 351 -1.44 -7.23 31.13
CA PRO A 351 -1.67 -8.42 31.90
C PRO A 351 -2.04 -9.63 31.06
N GLY A 352 -1.49 -10.80 31.37
CA GLY A 352 -1.70 -12.06 30.61
C GLY A 352 -0.94 -12.12 29.28
N SER A 353 -0.11 -11.15 28.97
CA SER A 353 0.67 -11.11 27.71
C SER A 353 1.97 -11.93 27.80
N PRO A 354 2.57 -12.27 26.64
CA PRO A 354 3.92 -12.84 26.59
C PRO A 354 4.97 -11.99 27.29
N ALA A 355 4.84 -10.65 27.23
CA ALA A 355 5.74 -9.74 27.89
C ALA A 355 5.69 -9.89 29.43
N GLU A 356 4.47 -9.97 30.00
CA GLU A 356 4.32 -10.24 31.44
C GLU A 356 4.85 -11.61 31.81
N ALA A 357 4.48 -12.65 31.05
CA ALA A 357 4.90 -14.03 31.30
C ALA A 357 6.42 -14.20 31.23
N SER A 358 7.10 -13.41 30.38
CA SER A 358 8.56 -13.40 30.29
C SER A 358 9.25 -12.61 31.40
N GLY A 359 8.49 -11.91 32.23
CA GLY A 359 9.03 -11.13 33.35
C GLY A 359 9.48 -9.72 32.98
N LEU A 360 9.10 -9.20 31.80
CA LEU A 360 9.29 -7.79 31.45
C LEU A 360 8.46 -6.88 32.38
N ARG A 361 8.96 -5.72 32.70
CA ARG A 361 8.33 -4.77 33.66
C ARG A 361 8.33 -3.36 33.12
N PRO A 362 7.39 -2.51 33.54
CA PRO A 362 7.52 -1.08 33.37
C PRO A 362 8.85 -0.57 33.94
N ASP A 363 9.41 0.46 33.31
CA ASP A 363 10.73 1.05 33.58
C ASP A 363 11.94 0.19 33.18
N ASP A 364 11.77 -1.00 32.60
CA ASP A 364 12.83 -1.69 31.90
C ASP A 364 13.29 -0.91 30.67
N ILE A 365 14.56 -1.02 30.32
CA ILE A 365 15.11 -0.44 29.09
C ILE A 365 15.52 -1.59 28.17
N ILE A 366 14.83 -1.77 27.04
CA ILE A 366 15.23 -2.74 26.03
C ILE A 366 16.41 -2.14 25.26
N VAL A 367 17.53 -2.86 25.24
CA VAL A 367 18.80 -2.44 24.62
C VAL A 367 19.25 -3.37 23.51
N GLU A 368 18.69 -4.60 23.47
CA GLU A 368 18.96 -5.58 22.42
C GLU A 368 17.70 -6.34 22.02
N LEU A 369 17.64 -6.77 20.77
CA LEU A 369 16.65 -7.70 20.22
C LEU A 369 17.37 -8.74 19.38
N ASN A 370 17.28 -10.02 19.76
CA ASN A 370 17.94 -11.14 19.08
C ASN A 370 19.44 -10.91 18.83
N GLY A 371 20.16 -10.34 19.81
CA GLY A 371 21.58 -10.03 19.73
C GLY A 371 21.94 -8.76 18.93
N GLN A 372 20.96 -8.06 18.37
CA GLN A 372 21.17 -6.78 17.71
C GLN A 372 20.89 -5.63 18.69
N THR A 373 21.82 -4.68 18.79
CA THR A 373 21.63 -3.47 19.62
C THR A 373 20.47 -2.63 19.12
N MET A 374 19.62 -2.19 20.05
CA MET A 374 18.43 -1.38 19.80
C MET A 374 18.57 0.02 20.40
N ASP A 375 19.26 0.88 19.68
CA ASP A 375 19.43 2.29 20.09
C ASP A 375 18.31 3.20 19.61
N ASP A 376 17.53 2.75 18.61
CA ASP A 376 16.47 3.49 17.94
C ASP A 376 15.12 2.78 18.09
N PHE A 377 14.12 3.54 18.55
CA PHE A 377 12.76 3.04 18.76
C PHE A 377 12.06 2.61 17.45
N LEU A 378 12.30 3.33 16.35
CA LEU A 378 11.69 3.01 15.06
C LEU A 378 12.32 1.74 14.47
N LEU A 379 13.64 1.57 14.63
CA LEU A 379 14.33 0.32 14.30
C LEU A 379 13.73 -0.87 15.07
N PHE A 380 13.59 -0.74 16.39
CA PHE A 380 12.98 -1.78 17.22
C PHE A 380 11.57 -2.14 16.75
N ARG A 381 10.71 -1.12 16.53
CA ARG A 381 9.37 -1.35 16.00
C ARG A 381 9.40 -2.04 14.64
N ARG A 382 10.25 -1.59 13.72
CA ARG A 382 10.39 -2.19 12.39
C ARG A 382 10.77 -3.66 12.48
N LYS A 383 11.73 -4.03 13.31
CA LYS A 383 12.13 -5.44 13.54
C LYS A 383 10.97 -6.31 14.04
N LEU A 384 10.06 -5.76 14.83
CA LEU A 384 8.86 -6.47 15.27
C LEU A 384 7.82 -6.66 14.17
N LEU A 385 7.79 -5.80 13.11
CA LEU A 385 6.79 -5.86 12.05
C LEU A 385 6.78 -7.20 11.30
N GLY A 386 7.94 -7.81 11.08
CA GLY A 386 8.10 -9.05 10.33
C GLY A 386 7.93 -10.33 11.15
N LEU A 387 7.70 -10.19 12.46
CA LEU A 387 7.60 -11.37 13.35
C LEU A 387 6.19 -11.94 13.36
N THR A 388 6.10 -13.28 13.29
CA THR A 388 4.84 -14.03 13.30
C THR A 388 4.54 -14.61 14.69
N PRO A 389 3.28 -14.98 14.98
CA PRO A 389 2.96 -15.77 16.17
C PRO A 389 3.75 -17.09 16.20
N GLY A 390 4.13 -17.54 17.40
CA GLY A 390 5.00 -18.69 17.62
C GLY A 390 6.51 -18.39 17.50
N ARG A 391 6.88 -17.18 17.07
CA ARG A 391 8.30 -16.81 17.01
C ARG A 391 8.81 -16.43 18.39
N LYS A 392 9.95 -16.99 18.76
CA LYS A 392 10.68 -16.60 19.97
C LYS A 392 11.56 -15.39 19.69
N ILE A 393 11.58 -14.46 20.65
CA ILE A 393 12.47 -13.32 20.68
C ILE A 393 13.31 -13.33 21.95
N LEU A 394 14.54 -12.88 21.83
CA LEU A 394 15.44 -12.65 22.96
C LEU A 394 15.67 -11.14 23.11
N LEU A 395 15.31 -10.61 24.27
CA LEU A 395 15.51 -9.20 24.61
C LEU A 395 16.65 -9.08 25.60
N GLY A 396 17.65 -8.22 25.28
CA GLY A 396 18.57 -7.70 26.27
C GLY A 396 17.93 -6.52 26.98
N VAL A 397 17.73 -6.62 28.27
CA VAL A 397 16.99 -5.63 29.08
C VAL A 397 17.87 -5.10 30.19
N TYR A 398 18.07 -3.79 30.24
CA TYR A 398 18.71 -3.16 31.40
C TYR A 398 17.69 -2.93 32.51
N ARG A 399 18.03 -3.42 33.71
CA ARG A 399 17.23 -3.33 34.94
C ARG A 399 18.16 -3.24 36.14
N ASP A 400 17.97 -2.27 37.02
CA ASP A 400 18.66 -2.11 38.32
C ASP A 400 20.19 -2.16 38.24
N GLY A 401 20.81 -1.79 37.12
CA GLY A 401 22.26 -1.73 36.93
C GLY A 401 22.83 -2.85 36.04
N ASP A 402 22.07 -3.89 35.77
CA ASP A 402 22.50 -5.06 35.00
C ASP A 402 21.72 -5.22 33.69
N ILE A 403 22.33 -5.85 32.70
CA ILE A 403 21.64 -6.33 31.50
C ILE A 403 21.26 -7.78 31.70
N ILE A 404 19.97 -8.07 31.59
CA ILE A 404 19.40 -9.41 31.71
C ILE A 404 18.77 -9.84 30.40
N ASP A 405 18.83 -11.13 30.12
CA ASP A 405 18.18 -11.73 28.95
C ASP A 405 16.74 -12.14 29.30
N ILE A 406 15.80 -11.73 28.47
CA ILE A 406 14.37 -12.08 28.58
C ILE A 406 13.95 -12.76 27.28
N GLU A 407 13.61 -14.06 27.34
CA GLU A 407 13.04 -14.79 26.22
C GLU A 407 11.52 -14.73 26.27
N ALA A 408 10.88 -14.43 25.14
CA ALA A 408 9.43 -14.44 25.00
C ALA A 408 9.01 -15.09 23.69
N GLU A 409 7.88 -15.81 23.70
CA GLU A 409 7.24 -16.33 22.50
C GLU A 409 6.06 -15.45 22.13
N LEU A 410 6.04 -14.96 20.90
CA LEU A 410 4.99 -14.09 20.40
C LEU A 410 3.72 -14.90 20.14
N ILE A 411 2.56 -14.34 20.46
CA ILE A 411 1.26 -14.96 20.20
C ILE A 411 0.47 -14.12 19.19
N GLU A 412 -0.64 -14.65 18.69
CA GLU A 412 -1.63 -13.84 17.98
C GLU A 412 -2.28 -12.85 18.95
N LYS A 413 -2.47 -11.59 18.51
CA LYS A 413 -3.11 -10.60 19.37
C LYS A 413 -4.52 -11.07 19.75
N PRO A 414 -4.87 -11.17 21.05
CA PRO A 414 -6.21 -11.51 21.45
C PRO A 414 -7.24 -10.55 20.88
N GLU A 415 -8.40 -11.06 20.46
CA GLU A 415 -9.55 -10.23 20.12
C GLU A 415 -10.03 -9.51 21.38
N ALA A 416 -10.29 -8.20 21.27
CA ALA A 416 -10.70 -7.35 22.38
C ALA A 416 -12.19 -7.49 22.68
#